data_4f8e28b7bb8630c5fe1d287fe3d77dc8
#
_entry.id   4f8e28b7bb8630c5fe1d287fe3d77dc8
#
_cell.length_a   1.000
_cell.length_b   1.000
_cell.length_c   1.000
_cell.angle_alpha   90.00
_cell.angle_beta   90.00
_cell.angle_gamma   90.00
#
_symmetry.space_group_name_H-M   'P 1'
#
loop_
_entity.id
_entity.type
_entity.pdbx_description
1 polymer ?
#
loop_
_entity_poly.entity_id
_entity_poly.type
_entity_poly.pdbx_seq_one_letter_code
_entity_poly.pdbx_strand_id
1 'polypeptide(L)'
;VIRFLSILGALVAVLAVPFLLKPEYEHDPRLAKSQSQILNIITPHSESIRREFTTAFRKHMRETEGREVFIEWRVPGGTSEIEKVLDTEYTFAFQNHWKNQLGRNWTSAVEAAFNNRKFSLPKESANDGSAESARRTFLQANVGVGIDLFFGGGAYPFAVNAGKGYLVDSGLAVKHPDWFAESVIPQEVGGEPFYDSGYRWLGCCLSTFGICVNDDALDRLGIEAPTPDWALLADPRLFKEVALADPTASGTVTKAFEMILQQQMRRVLDRGDLDERAALSEGWATGMNLIRRIGANARYYANFSAKIPADVAAGEAAVGMCIDYYGRTFNELLRDEEGRSRLRFATPVGGSSTSVDPIAMLRGAPNSELAFKFMEFLFSKKGQQLWDYRVGTNGGPERQALRRLPVRKDLYVEPYLTNFADPKVLPFERADLFRYEVAWTGRAFGAIRYIIKSVCLDPHDELRAAWQALIDHDFPPDAVAAFDDVSRITYEIALGEIADVLKRPSREQSLYGRGLSEHFREQYRRVEVLAKASDGRVTSSH
;
A
#
# COMPACT_ATOMS: atom_id res chain seq x y z
N VAL A 1 2.92 51.51 23.06
CA VAL A 1 4.25 50.87 23.23
C VAL A 1 4.11 49.62 24.11
N ILE A 2 3.55 49.68 25.32
CA ILE A 2 3.46 48.55 26.27
C ILE A 2 2.69 47.36 25.64
N ARG A 3 1.53 47.58 25.04
CA ARG A 3 0.75 46.51 24.38
C ARG A 3 1.50 45.84 23.21
N PHE A 4 2.26 46.61 22.44
CA PHE A 4 3.07 46.07 21.33
C PHE A 4 4.22 45.20 21.86
N LEU A 5 4.90 45.64 22.96
CA LEU A 5 5.95 44.86 23.59
C LEU A 5 5.41 43.57 24.24
N SER A 6 4.19 43.60 24.78
CA SER A 6 3.56 42.39 25.34
C SER A 6 3.21 41.37 24.21
N ILE A 7 2.70 41.83 23.08
CA ILE A 7 2.40 40.95 21.93
C ILE A 7 3.69 40.38 21.34
N LEU A 8 4.72 41.20 21.17
CA LEU A 8 6.03 40.75 20.70
C LEU A 8 6.66 39.73 21.65
N GLY A 9 6.58 39.98 22.98
CA GLY A 9 7.05 39.04 24.01
C GLY A 9 6.29 37.69 23.96
N ALA A 10 4.97 37.72 23.80
CA ALA A 10 4.17 36.53 23.63
C ALA A 10 4.51 35.76 22.35
N LEU A 11 4.71 36.47 21.24
CA LEU A 11 5.13 35.87 19.99
C LEU A 11 6.51 35.20 20.07
N VAL A 12 7.47 35.89 20.72
CA VAL A 12 8.81 35.33 20.96
C VAL A 12 8.73 34.11 21.87
N ALA A 13 7.89 34.13 22.90
CA ALA A 13 7.68 32.98 23.79
C ALA A 13 7.07 31.80 23.04
N VAL A 14 6.03 32.00 22.21
CA VAL A 14 5.40 30.94 21.39
C VAL A 14 6.40 30.34 20.40
N LEU A 15 7.30 31.14 19.83
CA LEU A 15 8.32 30.67 18.91
C LEU A 15 9.52 29.99 19.62
N ALA A 16 9.90 30.48 20.81
CA ALA A 16 11.07 29.99 21.54
C ALA A 16 10.76 28.75 22.42
N VAL A 17 9.57 28.66 23.01
CA VAL A 17 9.19 27.55 23.90
C VAL A 17 9.30 26.19 23.22
N PRO A 18 8.88 25.96 21.96
CA PRO A 18 9.08 24.68 21.29
C PRO A 18 10.56 24.31 21.10
N PHE A 19 11.46 25.30 20.93
CA PHE A 19 12.90 25.06 20.85
C PHE A 19 13.54 24.78 22.21
N LEU A 20 13.04 25.42 23.27
CA LEU A 20 13.50 25.21 24.65
C LEU A 20 12.96 23.89 25.25
N LEU A 21 11.76 23.48 24.83
CA LEU A 21 11.14 22.22 25.24
C LEU A 21 11.45 21.07 24.29
N LYS A 22 12.20 21.34 23.20
CA LYS A 22 12.65 20.27 22.31
C LYS A 22 13.44 19.28 23.17
N PRO A 23 13.02 18.00 23.29
CA PRO A 23 13.80 17.01 24.00
C PRO A 23 15.20 17.04 23.39
N GLU A 24 16.23 17.21 24.19
CA GLU A 24 17.59 16.90 23.74
C GLU A 24 17.55 15.43 23.31
N TYR A 25 17.41 15.20 22.01
CA TYR A 25 17.88 13.95 21.46
C TYR A 25 19.36 13.95 21.85
N GLU A 26 19.76 13.00 22.68
CA GLU A 26 21.15 12.75 22.98
C GLU A 26 21.93 12.47 21.69
N HIS A 27 22.17 13.52 20.94
CA HIS A 27 23.28 13.55 20.02
C HIS A 27 24.50 13.79 20.90
N ASP A 28 25.11 12.70 21.39
CA ASP A 28 26.45 12.82 21.91
C ASP A 28 27.36 13.26 20.74
N PRO A 29 27.80 14.54 20.71
CA PRO A 29 28.65 15.03 19.63
C PRO A 29 30.04 14.38 19.62
N ARG A 30 30.35 13.56 20.64
CA ARG A 30 31.66 12.92 20.81
C ARG A 30 31.79 11.59 20.05
N LEU A 31 30.72 10.99 19.65
CA LEU A 31 30.75 9.89 18.69
C LEU A 31 30.88 10.50 17.29
N ALA A 32 32.13 10.75 16.87
CA ALA A 32 32.41 10.98 15.45
C ALA A 32 31.78 9.81 14.70
N LYS A 33 30.63 10.06 14.06
CA LYS A 33 29.85 9.07 13.34
C LYS A 33 30.74 8.48 12.24
N SER A 34 31.42 7.36 12.51
CA SER A 34 31.98 6.61 11.40
C SER A 34 30.82 6.16 10.52
N GLN A 35 30.95 6.25 9.20
CA GLN A 35 29.89 5.81 8.27
C GLN A 35 29.45 4.37 8.55
N SER A 36 30.32 3.54 9.13
CA SER A 36 30.04 2.15 9.52
C SER A 36 29.02 1.98 10.66
N GLN A 37 28.61 3.06 11.34
CA GLN A 37 27.63 3.02 12.44
C GLN A 37 26.27 3.60 12.06
N ILE A 38 26.10 4.09 10.84
CA ILE A 38 24.85 4.70 10.36
C ILE A 38 24.19 3.73 9.38
N LEU A 39 22.94 3.37 9.68
CA LEU A 39 22.08 2.59 8.79
C LEU A 39 21.06 3.51 8.12
N ASN A 40 21.11 3.61 6.80
CA ASN A 40 20.20 4.45 6.02
C ASN A 40 19.04 3.61 5.50
N ILE A 41 17.82 3.90 5.94
CA ILE A 41 16.61 3.16 5.57
C ILE A 41 15.61 4.09 4.89
N ILE A 42 15.17 3.75 3.67
CA ILE A 42 14.06 4.42 3.01
C ILE A 42 12.75 3.66 3.31
N THR A 43 11.69 4.40 3.70
CA THR A 43 10.48 3.76 4.22
C THR A 43 9.24 4.66 4.12
N PRO A 44 8.03 4.08 3.90
CA PRO A 44 6.76 4.77 4.07
C PRO A 44 6.17 4.59 5.49
N HIS A 45 6.85 3.85 6.37
CA HIS A 45 6.35 3.53 7.71
C HIS A 45 6.16 4.76 8.58
N SER A 46 5.13 4.69 9.45
CA SER A 46 4.81 5.70 10.46
C SER A 46 5.96 5.93 11.44
N GLU A 47 5.91 7.07 12.12
CA GLU A 47 6.91 7.41 13.14
C GLU A 47 6.96 6.39 14.29
N SER A 48 5.80 5.84 14.70
CA SER A 48 5.74 4.82 15.75
C SER A 48 6.55 3.57 15.40
N ILE A 49 6.38 3.04 14.19
CA ILE A 49 7.15 1.88 13.72
C ILE A 49 8.66 2.19 13.71
N ARG A 50 9.03 3.32 13.12
CA ARG A 50 10.44 3.74 13.04
C ARG A 50 11.07 3.89 14.41
N ARG A 51 10.36 4.51 15.36
CA ARG A 51 10.83 4.72 16.73
C ARG A 51 11.01 3.40 17.49
N GLU A 52 10.00 2.54 17.49
CA GLU A 52 10.08 1.27 18.22
C GLU A 52 11.20 0.37 17.69
N PHE A 53 11.35 0.26 16.35
CA PHE A 53 12.45 -0.49 15.76
C PHE A 53 13.82 0.16 15.99
N THR A 54 13.92 1.49 15.99
CA THR A 54 15.16 2.19 16.35
C THR A 54 15.58 1.85 17.78
N THR A 55 14.66 1.99 18.73
CA THR A 55 14.93 1.74 20.15
C THR A 55 15.36 0.29 20.38
N ALA A 56 14.58 -0.65 19.85
CA ALA A 56 14.83 -2.06 20.06
C ALA A 56 16.10 -2.56 19.37
N PHE A 57 16.38 -2.12 18.13
CA PHE A 57 17.60 -2.51 17.43
C PHE A 57 18.85 -1.92 18.06
N ARG A 58 18.83 -0.64 18.46
CA ARG A 58 19.97 -0.04 19.20
C ARG A 58 20.24 -0.78 20.50
N LYS A 59 19.21 -1.12 21.25
CA LYS A 59 19.33 -1.94 22.47
C LYS A 59 19.95 -3.30 22.15
N HIS A 60 19.44 -3.99 21.13
CA HIS A 60 19.96 -5.27 20.69
C HIS A 60 21.45 -5.20 20.33
N MET A 61 21.89 -4.22 19.56
CA MET A 61 23.28 -4.07 19.16
C MET A 61 24.21 -3.77 20.34
N ARG A 62 23.74 -2.99 21.32
CA ARG A 62 24.50 -2.76 22.56
C ARG A 62 24.65 -4.04 23.39
N GLU A 63 23.58 -4.80 23.52
CA GLU A 63 23.55 -6.04 24.33
C GLU A 63 24.37 -7.16 23.70
N THR A 64 24.34 -7.31 22.38
CA THR A 64 24.97 -8.44 21.69
C THR A 64 26.38 -8.14 21.20
N GLU A 65 26.70 -6.89 20.84
CA GLU A 65 27.96 -6.53 20.21
C GLU A 65 28.70 -5.38 20.90
N GLY A 66 28.10 -4.75 21.92
CA GLY A 66 28.69 -3.57 22.58
C GLY A 66 28.81 -2.34 21.65
N ARG A 67 28.04 -2.30 20.55
CA ARG A 67 28.10 -1.26 19.51
C ARG A 67 26.95 -0.28 19.61
N GLU A 68 27.26 1.02 19.52
CA GLU A 68 26.24 2.05 19.29
C GLU A 68 26.02 2.22 17.79
N VAL A 69 24.74 2.18 17.38
CA VAL A 69 24.30 2.33 15.99
C VAL A 69 23.28 3.44 15.87
N PHE A 70 23.25 4.07 14.69
CA PHE A 70 22.29 5.11 14.36
C PHE A 70 21.49 4.68 13.15
N ILE A 71 20.19 4.98 13.14
CA ILE A 71 19.33 4.75 11.97
C ILE A 71 18.89 6.10 11.43
N GLU A 72 19.21 6.34 10.16
CA GLU A 72 18.72 7.48 9.41
C GLU A 72 17.53 7.06 8.55
N TRP A 73 16.36 7.57 8.89
CA TRP A 73 15.11 7.27 8.19
C TRP A 73 14.84 8.29 7.10
N ARG A 74 14.73 7.83 5.85
CA ARG A 74 14.33 8.63 4.70
C ARG A 74 12.87 8.35 4.38
N VAL A 75 12.01 9.36 4.50
CA VAL A 75 10.55 9.24 4.33
C VAL A 75 10.08 10.25 3.28
N PRO A 76 10.30 9.98 1.99
CA PRO A 76 9.92 10.93 0.93
C PRO A 76 8.41 10.99 0.70
N GLY A 77 7.65 10.03 1.24
CA GLY A 77 6.22 9.90 1.06
C GLY A 77 5.78 8.44 1.06
N GLY A 78 4.75 8.13 0.29
CA GLY A 78 4.28 6.76 0.09
C GLY A 78 5.21 5.95 -0.81
N THR A 79 4.80 4.70 -1.11
CA THR A 79 5.62 3.77 -1.90
C THR A 79 5.89 4.29 -3.31
N SER A 80 4.93 4.99 -3.91
CA SER A 80 5.09 5.57 -5.26
C SER A 80 6.16 6.67 -5.31
N GLU A 81 6.29 7.45 -4.25
CA GLU A 81 7.33 8.47 -4.11
C GLU A 81 8.70 7.82 -3.91
N ILE A 82 8.77 6.74 -3.11
CA ILE A 82 9.99 5.95 -2.93
C ILE A 82 10.47 5.35 -4.24
N GLU A 83 9.56 4.78 -5.05
CA GLU A 83 9.91 4.23 -6.37
C GLU A 83 10.52 5.31 -7.29
N LYS A 84 9.96 6.53 -7.31
CA LYS A 84 10.51 7.65 -8.09
C LYS A 84 11.88 8.08 -7.60
N VAL A 85 12.09 8.14 -6.28
CA VAL A 85 13.39 8.44 -5.69
C VAL A 85 14.42 7.40 -6.10
N LEU A 86 14.12 6.11 -5.94
CA LEU A 86 15.04 5.03 -6.31
C LEU A 86 15.35 5.04 -7.82
N ASP A 87 14.34 5.25 -8.68
CA ASP A 87 14.56 5.36 -10.13
C ASP A 87 15.50 6.52 -10.49
N THR A 88 15.29 7.68 -9.88
CA THR A 88 16.10 8.87 -10.13
C THR A 88 17.55 8.67 -9.64
N GLU A 89 17.69 8.21 -8.40
CA GLU A 89 19.01 8.02 -7.78
C GLU A 89 19.84 6.93 -8.47
N TYR A 90 19.23 5.78 -8.81
CA TYR A 90 19.94 4.72 -9.54
C TYR A 90 20.27 5.13 -10.98
N THR A 91 19.42 5.90 -11.64
CA THR A 91 19.71 6.44 -12.98
C THR A 91 20.94 7.36 -12.91
N PHE A 92 20.96 8.28 -11.96
CA PHE A 92 22.09 9.20 -11.78
C PHE A 92 23.37 8.44 -11.39
N ALA A 93 23.30 7.53 -10.43
CA ALA A 93 24.44 6.77 -9.95
C ALA A 93 25.04 5.89 -11.06
N PHE A 94 24.19 5.21 -11.85
CA PHE A 94 24.66 4.37 -12.96
C PHE A 94 25.16 5.21 -14.14
N GLN A 95 24.54 6.34 -14.45
CA GLN A 95 25.07 7.28 -15.45
C GLN A 95 26.46 7.75 -15.09
N ASN A 96 26.69 8.10 -13.81
CA ASN A 96 28.03 8.49 -13.33
C ASN A 96 29.05 7.35 -13.47
N HIS A 97 28.67 6.13 -13.04
CA HIS A 97 29.51 4.94 -13.21
C HIS A 97 29.83 4.67 -14.69
N TRP A 98 28.82 4.70 -15.56
CA TRP A 98 28.94 4.42 -16.98
C TRP A 98 29.82 5.43 -17.73
N LYS A 99 29.63 6.75 -17.46
CA LYS A 99 30.39 7.83 -18.09
C LYS A 99 31.79 8.00 -17.51
N ASN A 100 31.87 8.14 -16.18
CA ASN A 100 33.09 8.63 -15.54
C ASN A 100 34.03 7.51 -15.10
N GLN A 101 33.51 6.31 -14.79
CA GLN A 101 34.37 5.17 -14.41
C GLN A 101 34.68 4.26 -15.61
N LEU A 102 33.71 4.09 -16.52
CA LEU A 102 33.87 3.19 -17.69
C LEU A 102 34.19 3.94 -18.99
N GLY A 103 34.16 5.28 -19.01
CA GLY A 103 34.47 6.09 -20.19
C GLY A 103 33.51 5.90 -21.37
N ARG A 104 32.24 5.51 -21.11
CA ARG A 104 31.28 5.15 -22.15
C ARG A 104 30.23 6.24 -22.39
N ASN A 105 29.70 6.34 -23.60
CA ASN A 105 28.66 7.28 -23.96
C ASN A 105 27.31 6.92 -23.33
N TRP A 106 26.68 7.83 -22.62
CA TRP A 106 25.32 7.70 -22.13
C TRP A 106 24.33 8.10 -23.22
N THR A 107 23.52 7.16 -23.65
CA THR A 107 22.49 7.37 -24.67
C THR A 107 21.11 7.04 -24.11
N SER A 108 20.04 7.49 -24.77
CA SER A 108 18.66 7.12 -24.39
C SER A 108 18.43 5.61 -24.44
N ALA A 109 19.10 4.87 -25.33
CA ALA A 109 19.01 3.43 -25.40
C ALA A 109 19.68 2.76 -24.18
N VAL A 110 20.83 3.25 -23.72
CA VAL A 110 21.52 2.80 -22.49
C VAL A 110 20.64 3.07 -21.28
N GLU A 111 20.09 4.29 -21.18
CA GLU A 111 19.18 4.68 -20.10
C GLU A 111 17.93 3.80 -20.05
N ALA A 112 17.29 3.52 -21.19
CA ALA A 112 16.12 2.67 -21.27
C ALA A 112 16.40 1.19 -20.97
N ALA A 113 17.65 0.74 -21.08
CA ALA A 113 18.01 -0.67 -20.96
C ALA A 113 18.54 -1.07 -19.57
N PHE A 114 19.30 -0.20 -18.88
CA PHE A 114 20.06 -0.62 -17.69
C PHE A 114 19.20 -1.20 -16.56
N ASN A 115 17.98 -0.70 -16.37
CA ASN A 115 17.03 -1.17 -15.36
C ASN A 115 15.79 -1.85 -15.95
N ASN A 116 15.79 -2.16 -17.24
CA ASN A 116 14.66 -2.77 -17.90
C ASN A 116 14.50 -4.25 -17.50
N ARG A 117 13.53 -4.54 -16.66
CA ARG A 117 13.23 -5.89 -16.15
C ARG A 117 12.81 -6.91 -17.23
N LYS A 118 12.38 -6.43 -18.40
CA LYS A 118 11.98 -7.27 -19.54
C LYS A 118 13.13 -7.58 -20.50
N PHE A 119 14.29 -6.98 -20.27
CA PHE A 119 15.43 -7.14 -21.14
C PHE A 119 16.12 -8.47 -20.86
N SER A 120 15.97 -9.43 -21.78
CA SER A 120 16.67 -10.71 -21.73
C SER A 120 18.15 -10.49 -22.03
N LEU A 121 19.02 -10.94 -21.12
CA LEU A 121 20.45 -10.91 -21.35
C LEU A 121 20.87 -12.16 -22.10
N PRO A 122 21.43 -12.06 -23.31
CA PRO A 122 22.08 -13.19 -23.99
C PRO A 122 23.21 -13.75 -23.11
N LYS A 123 23.46 -15.07 -23.18
CA LYS A 123 24.54 -15.72 -22.42
C LYS A 123 25.92 -15.15 -22.78
N GLU A 124 26.09 -14.73 -24.01
CA GLU A 124 27.31 -14.10 -24.55
C GLU A 124 26.94 -12.76 -25.17
N SER A 125 27.22 -11.64 -24.52
CA SER A 125 27.12 -10.32 -25.13
C SER A 125 28.42 -9.56 -24.92
N ALA A 126 28.85 -8.83 -25.97
CA ALA A 126 30.05 -8.01 -25.94
C ALA A 126 29.96 -6.93 -24.87
N ASN A 127 31.09 -6.59 -24.29
CA ASN A 127 31.20 -5.48 -23.32
C ASN A 127 31.52 -4.16 -24.08
N ASP A 128 30.65 -3.81 -25.03
CA ASP A 128 30.87 -2.85 -26.11
C ASP A 128 30.14 -1.50 -25.96
N GLY A 129 29.50 -1.26 -24.82
CA GLY A 129 28.73 -0.01 -24.61
C GLY A 129 27.30 -0.06 -25.17
N SER A 130 26.85 -1.20 -25.67
CA SER A 130 25.48 -1.43 -26.13
C SER A 130 24.44 -1.39 -24.99
N ALA A 131 23.18 -1.39 -25.35
CA ALA A 131 22.06 -1.49 -24.40
C ALA A 131 22.12 -2.79 -23.58
N GLU A 132 22.49 -3.92 -24.21
CA GLU A 132 22.71 -5.19 -23.53
C GLU A 132 23.86 -5.13 -22.53
N SER A 133 24.97 -4.52 -22.93
CA SER A 133 26.11 -4.25 -22.07
C SER A 133 25.72 -3.39 -20.87
N ALA A 134 24.86 -2.38 -21.05
CA ALA A 134 24.39 -1.52 -19.97
C ALA A 134 23.65 -2.32 -18.88
N ARG A 135 22.69 -3.15 -19.27
CA ARG A 135 21.93 -3.99 -18.32
C ARG A 135 22.84 -4.96 -17.57
N ARG A 136 23.75 -5.64 -18.27
CA ARG A 136 24.70 -6.57 -17.67
C ARG A 136 25.63 -5.86 -16.71
N THR A 137 26.22 -4.74 -17.14
CA THR A 137 27.13 -3.93 -16.32
C THR A 137 26.43 -3.47 -15.04
N PHE A 138 25.20 -2.98 -15.13
CA PHE A 138 24.44 -2.56 -13.95
C PHE A 138 24.24 -3.71 -12.96
N LEU A 139 23.84 -4.89 -13.45
CA LEU A 139 23.59 -6.05 -12.59
C LEU A 139 24.86 -6.60 -11.93
N GLN A 140 26.02 -6.43 -12.56
CA GLN A 140 27.32 -6.88 -12.05
C GLN A 140 28.02 -5.82 -11.18
N ALA A 141 27.72 -4.54 -11.40
CA ALA A 141 28.31 -3.44 -10.66
C ALA A 141 27.69 -3.27 -9.27
N ASN A 142 28.50 -2.84 -8.31
CA ASN A 142 28.06 -2.47 -6.97
C ASN A 142 27.70 -0.97 -6.90
N VAL A 143 26.86 -0.51 -7.84
CA VAL A 143 26.41 0.88 -7.89
C VAL A 143 25.33 1.09 -6.83
N GLY A 144 25.60 1.99 -5.87
CA GLY A 144 24.71 2.30 -4.76
C GLY A 144 24.22 3.74 -4.78
N VAL A 145 23.18 3.99 -3.99
CA VAL A 145 22.49 5.30 -3.86
C VAL A 145 22.60 5.89 -2.45
N GLY A 146 23.55 5.38 -1.64
CA GLY A 146 23.75 5.85 -0.26
C GLY A 146 22.62 5.45 0.69
N ILE A 147 21.79 4.47 0.32
CA ILE A 147 20.72 3.89 1.12
C ILE A 147 21.00 2.40 1.26
N ASP A 148 20.79 1.86 2.47
CA ASP A 148 21.10 0.46 2.77
C ASP A 148 19.88 -0.44 2.55
N LEU A 149 18.71 -0.01 3.07
CA LEU A 149 17.49 -0.81 3.08
C LEU A 149 16.28 -0.04 2.54
N PHE A 150 15.40 -0.75 1.85
CA PHE A 150 14.03 -0.35 1.58
C PHE A 150 13.12 -1.17 2.49
N PHE A 151 12.28 -0.51 3.32
CA PHE A 151 11.49 -1.15 4.37
C PHE A 151 10.03 -0.71 4.36
N GLY A 152 9.12 -1.64 4.03
CA GLY A 152 7.68 -1.45 4.03
C GLY A 152 7.07 -0.95 2.71
N GLY A 153 5.78 -1.22 2.51
CA GLY A 153 5.00 -0.67 1.40
C GLY A 153 4.40 -1.69 0.42
N GLY A 154 4.30 -2.96 0.80
CA GLY A 154 3.63 -4.02 0.03
C GLY A 154 4.52 -4.69 -1.03
N ALA A 155 4.17 -5.91 -1.44
CA ALA A 155 5.01 -6.78 -2.26
C ALA A 155 5.20 -6.29 -3.70
N TYR A 156 4.20 -5.62 -4.30
CA TYR A 156 4.26 -5.21 -5.71
C TYR A 156 5.44 -4.28 -6.04
N PRO A 157 5.66 -3.14 -5.35
CA PRO A 157 6.82 -2.28 -5.61
C PRO A 157 8.15 -3.00 -5.37
N PHE A 158 8.23 -3.92 -4.42
CA PHE A 158 9.43 -4.71 -4.19
C PHE A 158 9.71 -5.66 -5.37
N ALA A 159 8.70 -6.35 -5.89
CA ALA A 159 8.83 -7.20 -7.07
C ALA A 159 9.27 -6.39 -8.30
N VAL A 160 8.74 -5.17 -8.49
CA VAL A 160 9.16 -4.25 -9.56
C VAL A 160 10.63 -3.86 -9.39
N ASN A 161 11.04 -3.40 -8.21
CA ASN A 161 12.43 -2.96 -7.94
C ASN A 161 13.44 -4.12 -7.97
N ALA A 162 13.05 -5.33 -7.53
CA ALA A 162 13.84 -6.54 -7.71
C ALA A 162 14.05 -6.86 -9.20
N GLY A 163 12.98 -6.75 -10.00
CA GLY A 163 13.07 -6.90 -11.45
C GLY A 163 13.97 -5.86 -12.14
N LYS A 164 13.99 -4.62 -11.66
CA LYS A 164 14.91 -3.57 -12.12
C LYS A 164 16.36 -3.88 -11.73
N GLY A 165 16.59 -4.69 -10.69
CA GLY A 165 17.92 -5.00 -10.17
C GLY A 165 18.38 -4.07 -9.06
N TYR A 166 17.49 -3.27 -8.49
CA TYR A 166 17.79 -2.38 -7.37
C TYR A 166 17.90 -3.12 -6.03
N LEU A 167 17.20 -4.26 -5.91
CA LEU A 167 17.19 -5.10 -4.71
C LEU A 167 18.11 -6.31 -4.92
N VAL A 168 18.83 -6.68 -3.86
CA VAL A 168 19.76 -7.81 -3.85
C VAL A 168 19.43 -8.77 -2.70
N ASP A 169 19.82 -10.04 -2.87
CA ASP A 169 19.78 -11.00 -1.77
C ASP A 169 20.75 -10.56 -0.66
N SER A 170 20.24 -10.45 0.55
CA SER A 170 21.03 -10.13 1.74
C SER A 170 21.84 -11.32 2.28
N GLY A 171 21.55 -12.53 1.81
CA GLY A 171 22.13 -13.78 2.36
C GLY A 171 21.42 -14.28 3.64
N LEU A 172 20.31 -13.63 4.06
CA LEU A 172 19.64 -14.00 5.32
C LEU A 172 19.10 -15.44 5.28
N ALA A 173 18.52 -15.86 4.17
CA ALA A 173 18.00 -17.22 4.01
C ALA A 173 19.10 -18.28 3.96
N VAL A 174 20.29 -17.92 3.52
CA VAL A 174 21.47 -18.81 3.54
C VAL A 174 21.97 -18.99 4.98
N LYS A 175 21.97 -17.93 5.78
CA LYS A 175 22.41 -17.97 7.19
C LYS A 175 21.38 -18.65 8.10
N HIS A 176 20.10 -18.46 7.83
CA HIS A 176 18.98 -18.95 8.65
C HIS A 176 17.95 -19.72 7.81
N PRO A 177 18.31 -20.85 7.19
CA PRO A 177 17.41 -21.59 6.32
C PRO A 177 16.18 -22.14 7.06
N ASP A 178 16.30 -22.41 8.35
CA ASP A 178 15.23 -22.84 9.25
C ASP A 178 14.12 -21.78 9.42
N TRP A 179 14.45 -20.50 9.29
CA TRP A 179 13.44 -19.42 9.37
C TRP A 179 12.49 -19.42 8.17
N PHE A 180 12.96 -19.91 7.03
CA PHE A 180 12.20 -19.97 5.77
C PHE A 180 11.56 -21.34 5.51
N ALA A 181 11.46 -22.17 6.58
CA ALA A 181 10.66 -23.38 6.54
C ALA A 181 9.16 -23.04 6.50
N GLU A 182 8.35 -23.90 5.87
CA GLU A 182 6.90 -23.71 5.71
C GLU A 182 6.16 -23.55 7.06
N SER A 183 6.69 -24.13 8.12
CA SER A 183 6.16 -24.01 9.48
C SER A 183 6.55 -22.71 10.19
N VAL A 184 7.45 -21.89 9.63
CA VAL A 184 7.95 -20.65 10.23
C VAL A 184 7.61 -19.44 9.38
N ILE A 185 8.23 -19.28 8.22
CA ILE A 185 7.91 -18.24 7.24
C ILE A 185 7.71 -18.93 5.89
N PRO A 186 6.46 -19.22 5.51
CA PRO A 186 6.17 -19.88 4.24
C PRO A 186 6.49 -18.98 3.05
N GLN A 187 6.74 -19.57 1.89
CA GLN A 187 6.99 -18.80 0.67
C GLN A 187 5.73 -18.11 0.14
N GLU A 188 4.58 -18.75 0.34
CA GLU A 188 3.28 -18.26 -0.12
C GLU A 188 2.21 -18.59 0.92
N VAL A 189 1.25 -17.69 1.10
CA VAL A 189 0.08 -17.94 1.93
C VAL A 189 -1.16 -17.39 1.21
N GLY A 190 -2.14 -18.26 0.94
CA GLY A 190 -3.35 -17.86 0.24
C GLY A 190 -3.09 -17.21 -1.13
N GLY A 191 -2.05 -17.64 -1.86
CA GLY A 191 -1.67 -17.09 -3.17
C GLY A 191 -0.82 -15.81 -3.10
N GLU A 192 -0.62 -15.21 -1.93
CA GLU A 192 0.26 -14.05 -1.76
C GLU A 192 1.69 -14.51 -1.48
N PRO A 193 2.68 -14.04 -2.27
CA PRO A 193 4.08 -14.35 -2.01
C PRO A 193 4.58 -13.61 -0.77
N PHE A 194 5.22 -14.35 0.15
CA PHE A 194 5.80 -13.78 1.34
C PHE A 194 7.26 -13.38 1.16
N TYR A 195 7.92 -13.93 0.15
CA TYR A 195 9.26 -13.49 -0.29
C TYR A 195 9.52 -13.88 -1.74
N ASP A 196 10.48 -13.22 -2.34
CA ASP A 196 10.94 -13.49 -3.70
C ASP A 196 11.70 -14.83 -3.75
N SER A 197 11.54 -15.59 -4.82
CA SER A 197 12.26 -16.88 -5.01
C SER A 197 13.79 -16.74 -5.01
N GLY A 198 14.32 -15.54 -5.30
CA GLY A 198 15.73 -15.19 -5.18
C GLY A 198 16.09 -14.43 -3.91
N TYR A 199 15.20 -14.40 -2.91
CA TYR A 199 15.38 -13.73 -1.61
C TYR A 199 15.80 -12.25 -1.68
N ARG A 200 15.51 -11.57 -2.79
CA ARG A 200 15.84 -10.16 -2.98
C ARG A 200 14.96 -9.21 -2.18
N TRP A 201 13.80 -9.68 -1.75
CA TRP A 201 12.95 -9.04 -0.76
C TRP A 201 12.25 -10.10 0.10
N LEU A 202 11.97 -9.77 1.35
CA LEU A 202 11.41 -10.65 2.37
C LEU A 202 10.28 -9.92 3.08
N GLY A 203 9.08 -10.52 3.14
CA GLY A 203 7.97 -10.03 3.95
C GLY A 203 8.29 -10.09 5.43
N CYS A 204 8.09 -9.00 6.16
CA CYS A 204 8.51 -8.91 7.56
C CYS A 204 7.35 -8.71 8.54
N CYS A 205 6.18 -8.34 8.07
CA CYS A 205 4.93 -8.33 8.82
C CYS A 205 3.73 -8.50 7.89
N LEU A 206 2.60 -8.89 8.44
CA LEU A 206 1.39 -9.17 7.71
C LEU A 206 0.38 -8.03 7.83
N SER A 207 -0.49 -7.95 6.85
CA SER A 207 -1.61 -7.01 6.80
C SER A 207 -2.76 -7.58 6.01
N THR A 208 -3.98 -7.18 6.39
CA THR A 208 -5.20 -7.36 5.61
C THR A 208 -5.81 -6.01 5.29
N PHE A 209 -6.70 -5.98 4.32
CA PHE A 209 -7.44 -4.78 3.94
C PHE A 209 -8.89 -4.94 4.35
N GLY A 210 -9.53 -3.84 4.76
CA GLY A 210 -10.89 -3.95 5.24
C GLY A 210 -11.56 -2.60 5.38
N ILE A 211 -12.61 -2.62 6.17
CA ILE A 211 -13.54 -1.51 6.35
C ILE A 211 -13.48 -1.08 7.81
N CYS A 212 -13.18 0.18 8.05
CA CYS A 212 -13.48 0.82 9.34
C CYS A 212 -14.92 1.36 9.29
N VAL A 213 -15.63 1.13 10.38
CA VAL A 213 -17.06 1.41 10.50
C VAL A 213 -17.28 2.21 11.76
N ASN A 214 -18.03 3.30 11.67
CA ASN A 214 -18.55 4.03 12.82
C ASN A 214 -19.97 3.53 13.07
N ASP A 215 -20.15 2.75 14.13
CA ASP A 215 -21.42 2.10 14.43
C ASP A 215 -22.51 3.16 14.78
N ASP A 216 -22.18 4.25 15.48
CA ASP A 216 -23.14 5.36 15.74
C ASP A 216 -23.63 6.01 14.43
N ALA A 217 -22.76 6.10 13.42
CA ALA A 217 -23.14 6.67 12.14
C ALA A 217 -23.99 5.71 11.31
N LEU A 218 -23.73 4.39 11.35
CA LEU A 218 -24.59 3.39 10.70
C LEU A 218 -25.98 3.33 11.35
N ASP A 219 -26.06 3.40 12.68
CA ASP A 219 -27.33 3.44 13.41
C ASP A 219 -28.16 4.65 12.99
N ARG A 220 -27.54 5.84 12.88
CA ARG A 220 -28.19 7.06 12.36
C ARG A 220 -28.77 6.88 10.96
N LEU A 221 -28.10 6.09 10.11
CA LEU A 221 -28.49 5.82 8.73
C LEU A 221 -29.45 4.61 8.61
N GLY A 222 -29.75 3.93 9.70
CA GLY A 222 -30.57 2.71 9.71
C GLY A 222 -29.94 1.55 8.95
N ILE A 223 -28.59 1.42 9.04
CA ILE A 223 -27.83 0.38 8.37
C ILE A 223 -27.31 -0.63 9.38
N GLU A 224 -27.75 -1.87 9.29
CA GLU A 224 -27.18 -2.99 10.04
C GLU A 224 -26.09 -3.66 9.22
N ALA A 225 -24.88 -3.71 9.75
CA ALA A 225 -23.72 -4.35 9.10
C ALA A 225 -22.87 -5.12 10.13
N PRO A 226 -23.36 -6.24 10.70
CA PRO A 226 -22.63 -7.02 11.71
C PRO A 226 -21.34 -7.62 11.13
N THR A 227 -21.36 -8.03 9.86
CA THR A 227 -20.23 -8.56 9.10
C THR A 227 -20.05 -7.79 7.79
N PRO A 228 -19.39 -6.62 7.83
CA PRO A 228 -19.25 -5.80 6.62
C PRO A 228 -18.52 -6.53 5.50
N ASP A 229 -19.08 -6.46 4.28
CA ASP A 229 -18.44 -6.84 3.02
C ASP A 229 -18.21 -5.56 2.19
N TRP A 230 -17.40 -5.66 1.14
CA TRP A 230 -17.12 -4.53 0.24
C TRP A 230 -18.39 -3.92 -0.38
N ALA A 231 -19.42 -4.73 -0.59
CA ALA A 231 -20.72 -4.26 -1.08
C ALA A 231 -21.40 -3.24 -0.14
N LEU A 232 -21.10 -3.27 1.17
CA LEU A 232 -21.59 -2.25 2.10
C LEU A 232 -21.24 -0.84 1.63
N LEU A 233 -19.98 -0.64 1.16
CA LEU A 233 -19.53 0.68 0.72
C LEU A 233 -20.29 1.24 -0.49
N ALA A 234 -21.01 0.38 -1.21
CA ALA A 234 -21.86 0.73 -2.36
C ALA A 234 -23.36 0.90 -2.00
N ASP A 235 -23.74 0.75 -0.73
CA ASP A 235 -25.12 0.98 -0.28
C ASP A 235 -25.52 2.42 -0.57
N PRO A 236 -26.63 2.69 -1.29
CA PRO A 236 -27.07 4.05 -1.61
C PRO A 236 -27.27 4.95 -0.38
N ARG A 237 -27.63 4.37 0.78
CA ARG A 237 -27.79 5.11 2.05
C ARG A 237 -26.47 5.70 2.56
N LEU A 238 -25.34 5.20 2.08
CA LEU A 238 -23.99 5.73 2.38
C LEU A 238 -23.54 6.84 1.41
N PHE A 239 -24.44 7.44 0.64
CA PHE A 239 -24.09 8.55 -0.24
C PHE A 239 -23.45 9.70 0.52
N LYS A 240 -22.21 10.05 0.15
CA LYS A 240 -21.33 11.02 0.85
C LYS A 240 -20.91 10.63 2.29
N GLU A 241 -21.01 9.36 2.63
CA GLU A 241 -20.63 8.83 3.94
C GLU A 241 -19.48 7.83 3.87
N VAL A 242 -18.84 7.68 2.70
CA VAL A 242 -17.68 6.80 2.49
C VAL A 242 -16.40 7.61 2.41
N ALA A 243 -15.40 7.27 3.22
CA ALA A 243 -14.06 7.85 3.14
C ALA A 243 -13.12 6.92 2.37
N LEU A 244 -12.49 7.43 1.32
CA LEU A 244 -11.51 6.71 0.48
C LEU A 244 -10.18 7.45 0.41
N ALA A 245 -9.12 6.76 0.03
CA ALA A 245 -7.87 7.39 -0.36
C ALA A 245 -7.62 7.24 -1.86
N ASP A 246 -6.81 8.17 -2.42
CA ASP A 246 -6.41 8.15 -3.82
C ASP A 246 -5.55 6.90 -4.11
N PRO A 247 -5.99 5.98 -4.98
CA PRO A 247 -5.22 4.78 -5.30
C PRO A 247 -3.92 5.09 -6.05
N THR A 248 -3.77 6.27 -6.65
CA THR A 248 -2.51 6.67 -7.30
C THR A 248 -1.44 7.07 -6.29
N ALA A 249 -1.85 7.51 -5.10
CA ALA A 249 -0.96 7.87 -4.00
C ALA A 249 -0.82 6.75 -2.95
N SER A 250 -1.81 5.84 -2.83
CA SER A 250 -1.87 4.79 -1.82
C SER A 250 -1.87 3.38 -2.43
N GLY A 251 -0.77 2.65 -2.27
CA GLY A 251 -0.69 1.23 -2.63
C GLY A 251 -1.67 0.35 -1.84
N THR A 252 -1.94 0.69 -0.58
CA THR A 252 -2.91 0.02 0.29
C THR A 252 -4.32 0.02 -0.31
N VAL A 253 -4.78 1.21 -0.74
CA VAL A 253 -6.13 1.34 -1.32
C VAL A 253 -6.20 0.70 -2.69
N THR A 254 -5.15 0.79 -3.50
CA THR A 254 -5.08 0.03 -4.77
C THR A 254 -5.23 -1.47 -4.51
N LYS A 255 -4.55 -2.00 -3.49
CA LYS A 255 -4.65 -3.43 -3.13
C LYS A 255 -6.05 -3.81 -2.68
N ALA A 256 -6.72 -2.97 -1.91
CA ALA A 256 -8.12 -3.20 -1.50
C ALA A 256 -9.07 -3.23 -2.72
N PHE A 257 -8.91 -2.32 -3.68
CA PHE A 257 -9.66 -2.37 -4.94
C PHE A 257 -9.35 -3.61 -5.78
N GLU A 258 -8.10 -4.04 -5.82
CA GLU A 258 -7.72 -5.32 -6.45
C GLU A 258 -8.42 -6.51 -5.80
N MET A 259 -8.56 -6.51 -4.47
CA MET A 259 -9.29 -7.56 -3.74
C MET A 259 -10.78 -7.57 -4.09
N ILE A 260 -11.40 -6.40 -4.27
CA ILE A 260 -12.79 -6.30 -4.75
C ILE A 260 -12.92 -6.98 -6.13
N LEU A 261 -12.01 -6.69 -7.06
CA LEU A 261 -12.03 -7.31 -8.39
C LEU A 261 -11.88 -8.82 -8.29
N GLN A 262 -10.89 -9.31 -7.56
CA GLN A 262 -10.66 -10.75 -7.39
C GLN A 262 -11.82 -11.45 -6.69
N GLN A 263 -12.44 -10.83 -5.69
CA GLN A 263 -13.63 -11.37 -5.03
C GLN A 263 -14.79 -11.54 -6.04
N GLN A 264 -15.04 -10.55 -6.88
CA GLN A 264 -16.10 -10.65 -7.89
C GLN A 264 -15.75 -11.66 -8.98
N MET A 265 -14.48 -11.70 -9.44
CA MET A 265 -14.01 -12.72 -10.39
C MET A 265 -14.22 -14.14 -9.83
N ARG A 266 -13.86 -14.37 -8.56
CA ARG A 266 -14.05 -15.65 -7.88
C ARG A 266 -15.52 -16.00 -7.77
N ARG A 267 -16.37 -15.06 -7.36
CA ARG A 267 -17.83 -15.27 -7.24
C ARG A 267 -18.47 -15.68 -8.58
N VAL A 268 -18.04 -15.08 -9.68
CA VAL A 268 -18.55 -15.44 -11.01
C VAL A 268 -18.01 -16.82 -11.44
N LEU A 269 -16.73 -17.08 -11.23
CA LEU A 269 -16.11 -18.36 -11.56
C LEU A 269 -16.75 -19.53 -10.79
N ASP A 270 -17.05 -19.32 -9.51
CA ASP A 270 -17.65 -20.35 -8.62
C ASP A 270 -19.10 -20.70 -9.01
N ARG A 271 -19.78 -19.90 -9.84
CA ARG A 271 -21.09 -20.27 -10.40
C ARG A 271 -21.00 -21.47 -11.34
N GLY A 272 -19.85 -21.64 -12.02
CA GLY A 272 -19.58 -22.79 -12.88
C GLY A 272 -20.39 -22.83 -14.21
N ASP A 273 -21.04 -21.71 -14.58
CA ASP A 273 -21.85 -21.58 -15.80
C ASP A 273 -21.10 -20.99 -16.99
N LEU A 274 -19.87 -20.49 -16.78
CA LEU A 274 -19.02 -19.87 -17.79
C LEU A 274 -17.65 -20.55 -17.84
N ASP A 275 -16.96 -20.46 -18.98
CA ASP A 275 -15.54 -20.78 -19.02
C ASP A 275 -14.73 -19.75 -18.21
N GLU A 276 -13.50 -20.10 -17.82
CA GLU A 276 -12.67 -19.29 -16.96
C GLU A 276 -12.47 -17.86 -17.51
N ARG A 277 -12.21 -17.71 -18.82
CA ARG A 277 -11.99 -16.40 -19.42
C ARG A 277 -13.23 -15.52 -19.38
N ALA A 278 -14.38 -16.07 -19.71
CA ALA A 278 -15.65 -15.36 -19.65
C ALA A 278 -16.01 -14.99 -18.21
N ALA A 279 -15.80 -15.91 -17.26
CA ALA A 279 -16.01 -15.67 -15.84
C ALA A 279 -15.11 -14.54 -15.30
N LEU A 280 -13.84 -14.52 -15.67
CA LEU A 280 -12.92 -13.45 -15.26
C LEU A 280 -13.30 -12.09 -15.86
N SER A 281 -13.75 -12.06 -17.13
CA SER A 281 -14.20 -10.82 -17.79
C SER A 281 -15.49 -10.29 -17.17
N GLU A 282 -16.48 -11.15 -16.87
CA GLU A 282 -17.71 -10.76 -16.20
C GLU A 282 -17.47 -10.34 -14.75
N GLY A 283 -16.62 -11.09 -14.03
CA GLY A 283 -16.24 -10.75 -12.65
C GLY A 283 -15.50 -9.41 -12.56
N TRP A 284 -14.64 -9.11 -13.53
CA TRP A 284 -14.00 -7.79 -13.66
C TRP A 284 -15.03 -6.68 -13.87
N ALA A 285 -15.97 -6.85 -14.79
CA ALA A 285 -17.01 -5.87 -15.07
C ALA A 285 -17.88 -5.61 -13.81
N THR A 286 -18.29 -6.68 -13.12
CA THR A 286 -19.03 -6.60 -11.86
C THR A 286 -18.23 -5.88 -10.79
N GLY A 287 -16.94 -6.20 -10.66
CA GLY A 287 -16.03 -5.55 -9.70
C GLY A 287 -15.81 -4.08 -10.00
N MET A 288 -15.62 -3.71 -11.28
CA MET A 288 -15.48 -2.30 -11.68
C MET A 288 -16.75 -1.50 -11.41
N ASN A 289 -17.94 -2.09 -11.63
CA ASN A 289 -19.20 -1.45 -11.29
C ASN A 289 -19.37 -1.28 -9.78
N LEU A 290 -18.98 -2.27 -8.98
CA LEU A 290 -18.94 -2.14 -7.52
C LEU A 290 -18.00 -1.00 -7.08
N ILE A 291 -16.81 -0.91 -7.65
CA ILE A 291 -15.83 0.16 -7.36
C ILE A 291 -16.40 1.53 -7.74
N ARG A 292 -17.10 1.65 -8.87
CA ARG A 292 -17.71 2.92 -9.30
C ARG A 292 -18.84 3.36 -8.34
N ARG A 293 -19.67 2.42 -7.86
CA ARG A 293 -20.69 2.70 -6.84
C ARG A 293 -20.07 3.12 -5.51
N ILE A 294 -18.99 2.45 -5.07
CA ILE A 294 -18.20 2.85 -3.89
C ILE A 294 -17.64 4.27 -4.09
N GLY A 295 -17.07 4.55 -5.27
CA GLY A 295 -16.57 5.87 -5.63
C GLY A 295 -17.66 6.95 -5.66
N ALA A 296 -18.87 6.60 -6.08
CA ALA A 296 -20.02 7.50 -6.09
C ALA A 296 -20.49 7.87 -4.67
N ASN A 297 -20.39 6.93 -3.73
CA ASN A 297 -20.67 7.17 -2.30
C ASN A 297 -19.54 7.93 -1.60
N ALA A 298 -18.37 8.06 -2.22
CA ALA A 298 -17.24 8.70 -1.58
C ALA A 298 -17.51 10.19 -1.29
N ARG A 299 -17.27 10.59 -0.04
CA ARG A 299 -17.29 11.99 0.36
C ARG A 299 -16.11 12.73 -0.24
N TYR A 300 -14.93 12.09 -0.25
CA TYR A 300 -13.67 12.59 -0.79
C TYR A 300 -12.67 11.45 -0.99
N TYR A 301 -11.56 11.77 -1.65
CA TYR A 301 -10.37 10.92 -1.74
C TYR A 301 -9.19 11.61 -1.04
N ALA A 302 -8.71 11.01 0.07
CA ALA A 302 -7.56 11.52 0.81
C ALA A 302 -6.23 11.12 0.14
N ASN A 303 -5.21 11.95 0.28
CA ASN A 303 -3.86 11.62 -0.22
C ASN A 303 -3.16 10.50 0.61
N PHE A 304 -3.65 10.24 1.84
CA PHE A 304 -3.07 9.26 2.77
C PHE A 304 -4.13 8.34 3.33
N SER A 305 -3.93 7.03 3.23
CA SER A 305 -4.86 6.03 3.77
C SER A 305 -4.94 6.05 5.31
N ALA A 306 -3.90 6.52 5.99
CA ALA A 306 -3.90 6.66 7.46
C ALA A 306 -4.94 7.69 7.97
N LYS A 307 -5.38 8.64 7.12
CA LYS A 307 -6.43 9.61 7.46
C LYS A 307 -7.81 8.97 7.60
N ILE A 308 -8.08 7.91 6.85
CA ILE A 308 -9.43 7.32 6.74
C ILE A 308 -10.00 6.88 8.09
N PRO A 309 -9.32 6.04 8.91
CA PRO A 309 -9.87 5.63 10.19
C PRO A 309 -10.01 6.81 11.17
N ALA A 310 -9.18 7.84 11.08
CA ALA A 310 -9.33 9.05 11.88
C ALA A 310 -10.63 9.81 11.54
N ASP A 311 -10.92 9.98 10.27
CA ASP A 311 -12.13 10.68 9.81
C ASP A 311 -13.41 9.89 10.12
N VAL A 312 -13.37 8.57 9.97
CA VAL A 312 -14.49 7.70 10.39
C VAL A 312 -14.67 7.74 11.90
N ALA A 313 -13.58 7.74 12.66
CA ALA A 313 -13.60 7.89 14.13
C ALA A 313 -14.19 9.23 14.57
N ALA A 314 -13.91 10.31 13.84
CA ALA A 314 -14.44 11.64 14.09
C ALA A 314 -15.91 11.81 13.65
N GLY A 315 -16.47 10.84 12.90
CA GLY A 315 -17.83 10.93 12.34
C GLY A 315 -17.93 11.78 11.06
N GLU A 316 -16.79 12.10 10.44
CA GLU A 316 -16.75 12.79 9.14
C GLU A 316 -17.23 11.90 7.99
N ALA A 317 -17.17 10.59 8.17
CA ALA A 317 -17.75 9.57 7.32
C ALA A 317 -18.25 8.41 8.18
N ALA A 318 -19.24 7.67 7.70
CA ALA A 318 -19.78 6.51 8.41
C ALA A 318 -18.87 5.28 8.27
N VAL A 319 -18.25 5.13 7.10
CA VAL A 319 -17.41 3.99 6.75
C VAL A 319 -16.20 4.43 5.93
N GLY A 320 -15.15 3.59 5.92
CA GLY A 320 -13.99 3.86 5.08
C GLY A 320 -13.14 2.63 4.83
N MET A 321 -12.39 2.65 3.73
CA MET A 321 -11.49 1.58 3.36
C MET A 321 -10.11 1.83 3.96
N CYS A 322 -9.58 0.89 4.73
CA CYS A 322 -8.25 1.03 5.34
C CYS A 322 -7.51 -0.31 5.50
N ILE A 323 -6.23 -0.20 5.82
CA ILE A 323 -5.42 -1.35 6.25
C ILE A 323 -5.72 -1.66 7.73
N ASP A 324 -5.63 -2.92 8.08
CA ASP A 324 -6.09 -3.49 9.36
C ASP A 324 -5.48 -2.83 10.62
N TYR A 325 -4.18 -2.61 10.64
CA TYR A 325 -3.52 -2.09 11.84
C TYR A 325 -3.94 -0.65 12.17
N TYR A 326 -4.25 0.19 11.18
CA TYR A 326 -4.82 1.51 11.45
C TYR A 326 -6.22 1.39 12.05
N GLY A 327 -7.08 0.56 11.44
CA GLY A 327 -8.43 0.33 11.96
C GLY A 327 -8.41 -0.21 13.40
N ARG A 328 -7.55 -1.20 13.70
CA ARG A 328 -7.40 -1.75 15.05
C ARG A 328 -6.82 -0.75 16.05
N THR A 329 -5.88 0.10 15.61
CA THR A 329 -5.32 1.16 16.47
C THR A 329 -6.40 2.17 16.87
N PHE A 330 -7.20 2.66 15.93
CA PHE A 330 -8.27 3.60 16.24
C PHE A 330 -9.42 2.96 17.04
N ASN A 331 -9.71 1.67 16.78
CA ASN A 331 -10.65 0.92 17.63
C ASN A 331 -10.23 0.95 19.12
N GLU A 332 -8.94 0.70 19.39
CA GLU A 332 -8.41 0.70 20.75
C GLU A 332 -8.40 2.10 21.37
N LEU A 333 -7.97 3.11 20.61
CA LEU A 333 -7.88 4.50 21.09
C LEU A 333 -9.25 5.09 21.50
N LEU A 334 -10.34 4.57 20.93
CA LEU A 334 -11.71 5.04 21.16
C LEU A 334 -12.50 4.16 22.12
N ARG A 335 -11.85 3.22 22.82
CA ARG A 335 -12.52 2.42 23.83
C ARG A 335 -12.91 3.25 25.04
N ASP A 336 -14.16 3.10 25.45
CA ASP A 336 -14.67 3.64 26.71
C ASP A 336 -14.23 2.76 27.91
N GLU A 337 -14.64 3.16 29.12
CA GLU A 337 -14.32 2.44 30.36
C GLU A 337 -14.91 1.03 30.39
N GLU A 338 -15.98 0.77 29.64
CA GLU A 338 -16.62 -0.53 29.47
C GLU A 338 -15.97 -1.38 28.34
N GLY A 339 -14.93 -0.85 27.67
CA GLY A 339 -14.19 -1.51 26.62
C GLY A 339 -14.88 -1.51 25.26
N ARG A 340 -15.96 -0.72 25.07
CA ARG A 340 -16.68 -0.56 23.80
C ARG A 340 -16.03 0.55 22.97
N SER A 341 -16.02 0.39 21.67
CA SER A 341 -15.55 1.42 20.73
C SER A 341 -16.63 1.68 19.70
N ARG A 342 -16.88 2.94 19.39
CA ARG A 342 -17.75 3.34 18.29
C ARG A 342 -17.15 3.05 16.93
N LEU A 343 -15.84 2.85 16.84
CA LEU A 343 -15.16 2.48 15.62
C LEU A 343 -14.82 0.99 15.64
N ARG A 344 -15.27 0.28 14.63
CA ARG A 344 -14.97 -1.13 14.41
C ARG A 344 -14.19 -1.30 13.11
N PHE A 345 -13.22 -2.21 13.11
CA PHE A 345 -12.55 -2.66 11.89
C PHE A 345 -13.01 -4.07 11.55
N ALA A 346 -13.36 -4.29 10.30
CA ALA A 346 -13.73 -5.61 9.78
C ALA A 346 -12.98 -5.92 8.48
N THR A 347 -12.43 -7.12 8.41
CA THR A 347 -11.91 -7.70 7.16
C THR A 347 -13.05 -8.43 6.46
N PRO A 348 -13.44 -8.07 5.23
CA PRO A 348 -14.50 -8.76 4.49
C PRO A 348 -14.17 -10.25 4.29
N VAL A 349 -15.11 -11.12 4.65
CA VAL A 349 -14.93 -12.57 4.52
C VAL A 349 -14.85 -12.95 3.03
N GLY A 350 -13.83 -13.70 2.64
CA GLY A 350 -13.60 -14.04 1.23
C GLY A 350 -13.35 -12.82 0.32
N GLY A 351 -12.95 -11.68 0.90
CA GLY A 351 -12.75 -10.42 0.16
C GLY A 351 -11.42 -9.72 0.43
N SER A 352 -10.52 -10.32 1.19
CA SER A 352 -9.21 -9.73 1.47
C SER A 352 -8.15 -10.80 1.66
N SER A 353 -7.02 -10.63 0.99
CA SER A 353 -5.85 -11.49 1.18
C SER A 353 -5.06 -11.09 2.43
N THR A 354 -4.27 -12.04 2.94
CA THR A 354 -3.21 -11.77 3.91
C THR A 354 -1.92 -11.48 3.15
N SER A 355 -1.53 -10.22 3.05
CA SER A 355 -0.35 -9.79 2.32
C SER A 355 0.79 -9.37 3.26
N VAL A 356 1.99 -9.15 2.72
CA VAL A 356 3.16 -8.76 3.49
C VAL A 356 3.59 -7.32 3.19
N ASP A 357 4.18 -6.67 4.18
CA ASP A 357 5.06 -5.53 3.97
C ASP A 357 6.51 -6.02 3.99
N PRO A 358 7.25 -5.86 2.90
CA PRO A 358 8.60 -6.39 2.80
C PRO A 358 9.69 -5.46 3.31
N ILE A 359 10.88 -6.06 3.46
CA ILE A 359 12.16 -5.37 3.56
C ILE A 359 13.12 -5.94 2.52
N ALA A 360 14.03 -5.11 2.02
CA ALA A 360 15.05 -5.52 1.05
C ALA A 360 16.35 -4.73 1.25
N MET A 361 17.47 -5.38 0.98
CA MET A 361 18.77 -4.72 0.85
C MET A 361 18.88 -4.09 -0.52
N LEU A 362 19.29 -2.82 -0.57
CA LEU A 362 19.50 -2.11 -1.83
C LEU A 362 20.88 -2.46 -2.42
N ARG A 363 20.95 -2.51 -3.75
CA ARG A 363 22.23 -2.69 -4.47
C ARG A 363 23.19 -1.58 -4.09
N GLY A 364 24.45 -1.95 -3.77
CA GLY A 364 25.48 -1.01 -3.36
C GLY A 364 25.22 -0.35 -2.02
N ALA A 365 24.50 -1.02 -1.11
CA ALA A 365 24.30 -0.60 0.27
C ALA A 365 25.64 -0.24 0.93
N PRO A 366 25.84 1.01 1.39
CA PRO A 366 27.11 1.44 1.96
C PRO A 366 27.48 0.69 3.26
N ASN A 367 26.49 0.26 4.03
CA ASN A 367 26.66 -0.44 5.30
C ASN A 367 25.94 -1.80 5.28
N SER A 368 26.23 -2.62 4.26
CA SER A 368 25.58 -3.91 4.03
C SER A 368 25.67 -4.87 5.25
N GLU A 369 26.76 -4.83 6.02
CA GLU A 369 26.88 -5.61 7.26
C GLU A 369 25.83 -5.17 8.30
N LEU A 370 25.71 -3.87 8.55
CA LEU A 370 24.73 -3.34 9.51
C LEU A 370 23.29 -3.52 9.00
N ALA A 371 23.07 -3.40 7.69
CA ALA A 371 21.80 -3.70 7.04
C ALA A 371 21.41 -5.16 7.24
N PHE A 372 22.34 -6.10 7.07
CA PHE A 372 22.14 -7.50 7.34
C PHE A 372 21.75 -7.75 8.81
N LYS A 373 22.45 -7.15 9.77
CA LYS A 373 22.15 -7.28 11.21
C LYS A 373 20.76 -6.71 11.57
N PHE A 374 20.34 -5.63 10.93
CA PHE A 374 18.98 -5.13 11.11
C PHE A 374 17.93 -6.11 10.58
N MET A 375 18.15 -6.68 9.40
CA MET A 375 17.26 -7.71 8.85
C MET A 375 17.26 -8.96 9.73
N GLU A 376 18.42 -9.42 10.20
CA GLU A 376 18.53 -10.56 11.11
C GLU A 376 17.76 -10.33 12.42
N PHE A 377 17.92 -9.14 13.03
CA PHE A 377 17.13 -8.75 14.19
C PHE A 377 15.63 -8.74 13.88
N LEU A 378 15.22 -8.10 12.78
CA LEU A 378 13.82 -7.95 12.36
C LEU A 378 13.13 -9.32 12.21
N PHE A 379 13.81 -10.32 11.62
CA PHE A 379 13.26 -11.66 11.40
C PHE A 379 13.44 -12.60 12.59
N SER A 380 14.22 -12.25 13.59
CA SER A 380 14.31 -13.00 14.86
C SER A 380 12.97 -12.96 15.60
N LYS A 381 12.75 -13.92 16.52
CA LYS A 381 11.56 -13.85 17.40
C LYS A 381 11.45 -12.54 18.15
N LYS A 382 12.57 -11.98 18.64
CA LYS A 382 12.60 -10.67 19.34
C LYS A 382 12.11 -9.52 18.45
N GLY A 383 12.60 -9.44 17.23
CA GLY A 383 12.17 -8.40 16.29
C GLY A 383 10.71 -8.57 15.86
N GLN A 384 10.27 -9.81 15.70
CA GLN A 384 8.89 -10.11 15.29
C GLN A 384 7.87 -9.86 16.40
N GLN A 385 8.25 -9.99 17.68
CA GLN A 385 7.41 -9.67 18.84
C GLN A 385 7.02 -8.18 18.88
N LEU A 386 7.88 -7.28 18.39
CA LEU A 386 7.58 -5.83 18.34
C LEU A 386 6.32 -5.51 17.51
N TRP A 387 6.00 -6.35 16.52
CA TRP A 387 4.90 -6.05 15.62
C TRP A 387 3.53 -6.07 16.30
N ASP A 388 3.30 -7.02 17.24
CA ASP A 388 1.96 -7.15 17.84
C ASP A 388 1.95 -7.37 19.37
N TYR A 389 3.08 -7.32 20.05
CA TYR A 389 3.08 -7.38 21.52
C TYR A 389 2.49 -6.10 22.12
N ARG A 390 1.85 -6.26 23.29
CA ARG A 390 1.38 -5.12 24.10
C ARG A 390 2.57 -4.33 24.62
N VAL A 391 2.36 -3.01 24.77
CA VAL A 391 3.34 -2.11 25.41
C VAL A 391 3.68 -2.61 26.80
N GLY A 392 4.97 -2.59 27.15
CA GLY A 392 5.47 -2.98 28.45
C GLY A 392 5.64 -4.48 28.68
N THR A 393 5.29 -5.34 27.68
CA THR A 393 5.63 -6.75 27.74
C THR A 393 7.10 -6.98 27.38
N ASN A 394 7.70 -8.02 27.96
CA ASN A 394 9.09 -8.35 27.64
C ASN A 394 9.24 -8.71 26.15
N GLY A 395 10.08 -7.97 25.44
CA GLY A 395 10.25 -8.10 23.98
C GLY A 395 9.23 -7.30 23.16
N GLY A 396 8.28 -6.63 23.79
CA GLY A 396 7.31 -5.76 23.13
C GLY A 396 7.80 -4.32 22.95
N PRO A 397 6.98 -3.50 22.29
CA PRO A 397 7.25 -2.06 22.10
C PRO A 397 7.24 -1.30 23.43
N GLU A 398 8.01 -0.21 23.49
CA GLU A 398 8.12 0.58 24.72
C GLU A 398 7.00 1.62 24.88
N ARG A 399 6.55 2.24 23.78
CA ARG A 399 5.61 3.38 23.85
C ARG A 399 4.28 3.14 23.17
N GLN A 400 4.26 2.37 22.06
CA GLN A 400 3.05 2.19 21.27
C GLN A 400 2.98 0.79 20.66
N ALA A 401 1.89 0.07 20.93
CA ALA A 401 1.60 -1.19 20.24
C ALA A 401 1.42 -0.93 18.74
N LEU A 402 2.18 -1.64 17.92
CA LEU A 402 2.19 -1.42 16.48
C LEU A 402 1.01 -2.10 15.79
N ARG A 403 0.43 -3.14 16.41
CA ARG A 403 -0.74 -3.89 15.93
C ARG A 403 -0.60 -4.41 14.50
N ARG A 404 0.64 -4.66 14.09
CA ARG A 404 0.94 -5.38 12.85
C ARG A 404 1.23 -6.82 13.17
N LEU A 405 0.77 -7.70 12.32
CA LEU A 405 0.86 -9.14 12.60
C LEU A 405 2.25 -9.66 12.21
N PRO A 406 2.93 -10.43 13.09
CA PRO A 406 4.19 -11.08 12.75
C PRO A 406 4.08 -12.00 11.53
N VAL A 407 5.15 -12.07 10.72
CA VAL A 407 5.20 -12.99 9.58
C VAL A 407 5.51 -14.43 10.00
N ARG A 408 6.04 -14.62 11.22
CA ARG A 408 6.43 -15.93 11.74
C ARG A 408 5.24 -16.69 12.32
N LYS A 409 4.89 -17.83 11.69
CA LYS A 409 3.83 -18.75 12.18
C LYS A 409 4.10 -19.28 13.59
N ASP A 410 5.37 -19.50 13.94
CA ASP A 410 5.79 -20.06 15.24
C ASP A 410 5.64 -19.08 16.43
N LEU A 411 5.07 -17.89 16.20
CA LEU A 411 4.66 -16.96 17.25
C LEU A 411 3.15 -17.01 17.55
N TYR A 412 2.34 -17.68 16.73
CA TYR A 412 0.89 -17.79 16.93
C TYR A 412 0.52 -18.99 17.82
N VAL A 413 1.34 -19.25 18.82
CA VAL A 413 1.17 -20.31 19.83
C VAL A 413 1.55 -19.77 21.21
N GLU A 414 1.06 -20.42 22.27
CA GLU A 414 1.51 -20.10 23.63
C GLU A 414 3.00 -20.43 23.84
N PRO A 415 3.72 -19.63 24.63
CA PRO A 415 3.26 -18.46 25.42
C PRO A 415 3.29 -17.13 24.67
N TYR A 416 3.63 -17.07 23.37
CA TYR A 416 3.79 -15.84 22.62
C TYR A 416 2.45 -15.13 22.41
N LEU A 417 1.42 -15.88 22.01
CA LEU A 417 0.10 -15.36 21.65
C LEU A 417 -0.57 -14.57 22.79
N THR A 418 -0.39 -15.03 24.02
CA THR A 418 -0.89 -14.32 25.22
C THR A 418 -0.40 -12.86 25.30
N ASN A 419 0.76 -12.54 24.74
CA ASN A 419 1.34 -11.20 24.80
C ASN A 419 0.91 -10.28 23.63
N PHE A 420 0.22 -10.82 22.62
CA PHE A 420 -0.23 -10.03 21.48
C PHE A 420 -1.25 -8.96 21.90
N ALA A 421 -1.22 -7.82 21.24
CA ALA A 421 -2.24 -6.79 21.35
C ALA A 421 -3.56 -7.27 20.73
N ASP A 422 -3.47 -8.07 19.66
CA ASP A 422 -4.61 -8.60 18.90
C ASP A 422 -4.60 -10.16 18.87
N PRO A 423 -4.66 -10.87 20.02
CA PRO A 423 -4.43 -12.32 20.09
C PRO A 423 -5.49 -13.18 19.38
N LYS A 424 -6.64 -12.58 19.05
CA LYS A 424 -7.73 -13.24 18.31
C LYS A 424 -7.60 -13.12 16.78
N VAL A 425 -6.61 -12.37 16.30
CA VAL A 425 -6.38 -12.20 14.88
C VAL A 425 -5.39 -13.24 14.40
N LEU A 426 -5.88 -14.27 13.73
CA LEU A 426 -5.11 -15.41 13.25
C LEU A 426 -5.00 -15.34 11.71
N PRO A 427 -3.95 -14.68 11.18
CA PRO A 427 -3.88 -14.36 9.75
C PRO A 427 -3.72 -15.59 8.86
N PHE A 428 -3.08 -16.64 9.36
CA PHE A 428 -2.85 -17.88 8.60
C PHE A 428 -4.13 -18.72 8.45
N GLU A 429 -5.02 -18.71 9.43
CA GLU A 429 -6.34 -19.35 9.35
C GLU A 429 -7.28 -18.59 8.39
N ARG A 430 -7.15 -17.25 8.34
CA ARG A 430 -7.94 -16.42 7.42
C ARG A 430 -7.52 -16.55 5.97
N ALA A 431 -6.28 -16.89 5.71
CA ALA A 431 -5.76 -17.05 4.35
C ALA A 431 -6.49 -18.14 3.55
N ASP A 432 -7.10 -19.10 4.22
CA ASP A 432 -7.91 -20.15 3.59
C ASP A 432 -9.26 -19.62 3.06
N LEU A 433 -9.72 -18.45 3.52
CA LEU A 433 -10.99 -17.86 3.12
C LEU A 433 -10.90 -17.06 1.82
N PHE A 434 -9.72 -16.65 1.39
CA PHE A 434 -9.47 -15.90 0.18
C PHE A 434 -8.14 -16.30 -0.43
N ARG A 435 -8.16 -16.81 -1.66
CA ARG A 435 -6.95 -17.09 -2.44
C ARG A 435 -6.71 -15.99 -3.45
N TYR A 436 -5.58 -15.31 -3.33
CA TYR A 436 -5.10 -14.33 -4.30
C TYR A 436 -4.55 -15.01 -5.54
N GLU A 437 -5.04 -14.64 -6.71
CA GLU A 437 -4.58 -15.19 -7.97
C GLU A 437 -3.75 -14.15 -8.74
N VAL A 438 -2.42 -14.25 -8.60
CA VAL A 438 -1.47 -13.34 -9.27
C VAL A 438 -1.70 -13.30 -10.79
N ALA A 439 -2.09 -14.42 -11.39
CA ALA A 439 -2.36 -14.52 -12.82
C ALA A 439 -3.52 -13.63 -13.28
N TRP A 440 -4.51 -13.39 -12.40
CA TRP A 440 -5.70 -12.62 -12.76
C TRP A 440 -5.42 -11.12 -12.80
N THR A 441 -4.85 -10.56 -11.75
CA THR A 441 -4.76 -9.10 -11.59
C THR A 441 -3.35 -8.57 -11.31
N GLY A 442 -2.39 -9.43 -11.00
CA GLY A 442 -1.04 -8.98 -10.63
C GLY A 442 -0.35 -8.12 -11.71
N ARG A 443 -0.66 -8.37 -13.01
CA ARG A 443 -0.19 -7.52 -14.12
C ARG A 443 -1.01 -6.25 -14.31
N ALA A 444 -2.24 -6.23 -13.78
CA ALA A 444 -3.19 -5.12 -13.91
C ALA A 444 -3.04 -4.07 -12.81
N PHE A 445 -2.21 -4.27 -11.78
CA PHE A 445 -2.14 -3.40 -10.61
C PHE A 445 -1.95 -1.91 -10.98
N GLY A 446 -1.06 -1.63 -11.95
CA GLY A 446 -0.89 -0.29 -12.51
C GLY A 446 -2.12 0.21 -13.27
N ALA A 447 -2.76 -0.67 -14.05
CA ALA A 447 -3.96 -0.34 -14.81
C ALA A 447 -5.17 -0.09 -13.88
N ILE A 448 -5.33 -0.86 -12.81
CA ILE A 448 -6.40 -0.67 -11.81
C ILE A 448 -6.38 0.75 -11.24
N ARG A 449 -5.23 1.22 -10.73
CA ARG A 449 -5.13 2.58 -10.18
C ARG A 449 -5.37 3.66 -11.23
N TYR A 450 -4.91 3.43 -12.45
CA TYR A 450 -5.08 4.36 -13.56
C TYR A 450 -6.54 4.45 -14.00
N ILE A 451 -7.23 3.31 -14.13
CA ILE A 451 -8.65 3.24 -14.43
C ILE A 451 -9.46 3.97 -13.34
N ILE A 452 -9.27 3.60 -12.07
CA ILE A 452 -10.04 4.18 -10.96
C ILE A 452 -9.85 5.69 -10.89
N LYS A 453 -8.62 6.19 -11.12
CA LYS A 453 -8.40 7.64 -11.24
C LYS A 453 -9.28 8.23 -12.34
N SER A 454 -9.26 7.65 -13.53
CA SER A 454 -9.94 8.19 -14.70
C SER A 454 -11.47 8.07 -14.64
N VAL A 455 -12.01 7.07 -13.93
CA VAL A 455 -13.46 6.81 -13.90
C VAL A 455 -14.15 7.21 -12.59
N CYS A 456 -13.38 7.40 -11.50
CA CYS A 456 -13.95 7.77 -10.20
C CYS A 456 -13.42 9.11 -9.67
N LEU A 457 -12.10 9.37 -9.74
CA LEU A 457 -11.53 10.56 -9.15
C LEU A 457 -11.67 11.78 -10.04
N ASP A 458 -11.20 11.68 -11.29
CA ASP A 458 -11.23 12.82 -12.23
C ASP A 458 -12.66 13.30 -12.57
N PRO A 459 -13.66 12.39 -12.78
CA PRO A 459 -15.06 12.75 -13.00
C PRO A 459 -15.92 12.63 -11.71
N HIS A 460 -15.37 12.87 -10.51
CA HIS A 460 -16.04 12.56 -9.24
C HIS A 460 -17.36 13.33 -9.06
N ASP A 461 -17.41 14.58 -9.48
CA ASP A 461 -18.63 15.39 -9.36
C ASP A 461 -19.74 14.85 -10.25
N GLU A 462 -19.44 14.50 -11.50
CA GLU A 462 -20.40 13.91 -12.43
C GLU A 462 -20.82 12.48 -11.98
N LEU A 463 -19.89 11.69 -11.47
CA LEU A 463 -20.18 10.37 -10.92
C LEU A 463 -21.19 10.46 -9.76
N ARG A 464 -20.96 11.40 -8.83
CA ARG A 464 -21.88 11.64 -7.70
C ARG A 464 -23.23 12.16 -8.14
N ALA A 465 -23.29 13.06 -9.12
CA ALA A 465 -24.54 13.59 -9.66
C ALA A 465 -25.38 12.48 -10.32
N ALA A 466 -24.73 11.63 -11.12
CA ALA A 466 -25.37 10.46 -11.71
C ALA A 466 -25.92 9.49 -10.66
N TRP A 467 -25.13 9.20 -9.63
CA TRP A 467 -25.52 8.29 -8.55
C TRP A 467 -26.67 8.85 -7.72
N GLN A 468 -26.62 10.16 -7.38
CA GLN A 468 -27.72 10.84 -6.72
C GLN A 468 -29.01 10.77 -7.55
N ALA A 469 -28.92 10.99 -8.87
CA ALA A 469 -30.09 10.89 -9.75
C ALA A 469 -30.67 9.45 -9.78
N LEU A 470 -29.80 8.43 -9.77
CA LEU A 470 -30.27 7.04 -9.66
C LEU A 470 -31.00 6.79 -8.34
N ILE A 471 -30.49 7.29 -7.22
CA ILE A 471 -31.13 7.17 -5.89
C ILE A 471 -32.48 7.90 -5.88
N ASP A 472 -32.52 9.14 -6.36
CA ASP A 472 -33.72 9.99 -6.31
C ASP A 472 -34.89 9.45 -7.18
N HIS A 473 -34.57 8.64 -8.21
CA HIS A 473 -35.52 8.08 -9.15
C HIS A 473 -35.64 6.54 -9.07
N ASP A 474 -35.28 5.94 -7.93
CA ASP A 474 -35.41 4.50 -7.65
C ASP A 474 -34.81 3.59 -8.73
N PHE A 475 -33.59 3.95 -9.20
CA PHE A 475 -32.76 3.15 -10.10
C PHE A 475 -33.46 2.71 -11.41
N PRO A 476 -33.88 3.63 -12.29
CA PRO A 476 -34.54 3.29 -13.54
C PRO A 476 -33.65 2.36 -14.41
N PRO A 477 -34.15 1.26 -14.97
CA PRO A 477 -33.36 0.25 -15.67
C PRO A 477 -32.46 0.80 -16.80
N ASP A 478 -33.00 1.73 -17.63
CA ASP A 478 -32.21 2.33 -18.72
C ASP A 478 -31.04 3.17 -18.20
N ALA A 479 -31.23 3.87 -17.09
CA ALA A 479 -30.19 4.67 -16.45
C ALA A 479 -29.15 3.78 -15.74
N VAL A 480 -29.59 2.70 -15.08
CA VAL A 480 -28.70 1.70 -14.48
C VAL A 480 -27.87 1.01 -15.55
N ALA A 481 -28.47 0.58 -16.66
CA ALA A 481 -27.74 -0.03 -17.77
C ALA A 481 -26.66 0.93 -18.36
N ALA A 482 -27.00 2.22 -18.48
CA ALA A 482 -26.04 3.22 -18.92
C ALA A 482 -24.93 3.48 -17.88
N PHE A 483 -25.24 3.43 -16.58
CA PHE A 483 -24.25 3.52 -15.51
C PHE A 483 -23.34 2.31 -15.50
N ASP A 484 -23.84 1.11 -15.70
CA ASP A 484 -23.08 -0.14 -15.61
C ASP A 484 -22.24 -0.46 -16.87
N ASP A 485 -22.32 0.35 -17.91
CA ASP A 485 -21.46 0.17 -19.10
C ASP A 485 -19.98 0.41 -18.76
N VAL A 486 -19.19 -0.65 -18.88
CA VAL A 486 -17.72 -0.67 -18.68
C VAL A 486 -16.97 -1.06 -19.96
N SER A 487 -17.59 -0.92 -21.12
CA SER A 487 -17.02 -1.32 -22.42
C SER A 487 -15.68 -0.68 -22.73
N ARG A 488 -15.34 0.47 -22.16
CA ARG A 488 -14.06 1.18 -22.31
C ARG A 488 -12.98 0.76 -21.31
N ILE A 489 -13.32 -0.09 -20.33
CA ILE A 489 -12.42 -0.54 -19.26
C ILE A 489 -12.58 -2.04 -18.98
N THR A 490 -12.83 -2.83 -20.03
CA THR A 490 -12.95 -4.29 -19.89
C THR A 490 -11.64 -4.91 -19.38
N TYR A 491 -11.71 -6.16 -18.96
CA TYR A 491 -10.54 -6.91 -18.51
C TYR A 491 -9.44 -6.97 -19.57
N GLU A 492 -9.81 -7.20 -20.83
CA GLU A 492 -8.90 -7.26 -21.97
C GLU A 492 -8.26 -5.89 -22.24
N ILE A 493 -9.03 -4.81 -22.18
CA ILE A 493 -8.53 -3.44 -22.35
C ILE A 493 -7.53 -3.10 -21.22
N ALA A 494 -7.83 -3.48 -19.99
CA ALA A 494 -6.96 -3.23 -18.84
C ALA A 494 -5.61 -3.96 -18.99
N LEU A 495 -5.62 -5.23 -19.39
CA LEU A 495 -4.40 -6.05 -19.55
C LEU A 495 -3.65 -5.76 -20.86
N GLY A 496 -4.31 -5.25 -21.88
CA GLY A 496 -3.75 -4.93 -23.20
C GLY A 496 -3.47 -3.44 -23.38
N GLU A 497 -4.45 -2.70 -23.89
CA GLU A 497 -4.31 -1.30 -24.31
C GLU A 497 -3.81 -0.39 -23.18
N ILE A 498 -4.45 -0.44 -21.99
CA ILE A 498 -4.06 0.41 -20.86
C ILE A 498 -2.68 0.02 -20.34
N ALA A 499 -2.40 -1.28 -20.22
CA ALA A 499 -1.07 -1.75 -19.84
C ALA A 499 0.03 -1.29 -20.80
N ASP A 500 -0.28 -1.13 -22.09
CA ASP A 500 0.66 -0.61 -23.10
C ASP A 500 0.78 0.92 -23.01
N VAL A 501 -0.30 1.63 -22.75
CA VAL A 501 -0.27 3.09 -22.49
C VAL A 501 0.64 3.41 -21.30
N LEU A 502 0.59 2.62 -20.23
CA LEU A 502 1.42 2.81 -19.03
C LEU A 502 2.93 2.62 -19.26
N LYS A 503 3.34 2.09 -20.43
CA LYS A 503 4.76 1.98 -20.84
C LYS A 503 5.23 3.20 -21.65
N ARG A 504 4.31 4.06 -22.09
CA ARG A 504 4.59 5.22 -22.93
C ARG A 504 5.04 6.42 -22.09
N PRO A 505 5.59 7.48 -22.72
CA PRO A 505 5.92 8.72 -22.02
C PRO A 505 4.72 9.29 -21.23
N SER A 506 4.98 9.94 -20.10
CA SER A 506 3.96 10.48 -19.18
C SER A 506 2.94 11.40 -19.87
N ARG A 507 3.37 12.14 -20.91
CA ARG A 507 2.46 12.98 -21.70
C ARG A 507 1.38 12.16 -22.42
N GLU A 508 1.75 11.03 -23.01
CA GLU A 508 0.81 10.15 -23.72
C GLU A 508 -0.14 9.45 -22.73
N GLN A 509 0.40 9.02 -21.57
CA GLN A 509 -0.43 8.50 -20.49
C GLN A 509 -1.48 9.53 -20.05
N SER A 510 -1.07 10.78 -19.85
CA SER A 510 -1.97 11.86 -19.44
C SER A 510 -3.04 12.18 -20.50
N LEU A 511 -2.70 12.15 -21.78
CA LEU A 511 -3.65 12.36 -22.88
C LEU A 511 -4.71 11.25 -22.94
N TYR A 512 -4.27 9.99 -22.84
CA TYR A 512 -5.19 8.85 -22.84
C TYR A 512 -6.12 8.89 -21.62
N GLY A 513 -5.59 9.15 -20.42
CA GLY A 513 -6.39 9.26 -19.19
C GLY A 513 -7.43 10.37 -19.26
N ARG A 514 -7.07 11.53 -19.85
CA ARG A 514 -8.02 12.63 -20.08
C ARG A 514 -9.16 12.19 -21.01
N GLY A 515 -8.86 11.51 -22.11
CA GLY A 515 -9.87 10.99 -23.04
C GLY A 515 -10.80 9.98 -22.36
N LEU A 516 -10.24 9.10 -21.50
CA LEU A 516 -11.02 8.14 -20.74
C LEU A 516 -11.92 8.85 -19.72
N SER A 517 -11.39 9.83 -18.98
CA SER A 517 -12.17 10.62 -18.00
C SER A 517 -13.30 11.40 -18.66
N GLU A 518 -13.07 11.99 -19.84
CA GLU A 518 -14.11 12.71 -20.56
C GLU A 518 -15.23 11.78 -21.03
N HIS A 519 -14.90 10.59 -21.55
CA HIS A 519 -15.90 9.58 -21.88
C HIS A 519 -16.81 9.24 -20.68
N PHE A 520 -16.22 9.04 -19.49
CA PHE A 520 -17.00 8.72 -18.30
C PHE A 520 -17.80 9.94 -17.78
N ARG A 521 -17.32 11.16 -17.92
CA ARG A 521 -18.12 12.38 -17.66
C ARG A 521 -19.38 12.43 -18.52
N GLU A 522 -19.23 12.18 -19.81
CA GLU A 522 -20.36 12.15 -20.74
C GLU A 522 -21.34 11.03 -20.38
N GLN A 523 -20.83 9.85 -20.07
CA GLN A 523 -21.64 8.73 -19.60
C GLN A 523 -22.44 9.09 -18.34
N TYR A 524 -21.81 9.68 -17.32
CA TYR A 524 -22.49 10.07 -16.08
C TYR A 524 -23.56 11.15 -16.31
N ARG A 525 -23.28 12.15 -17.14
CA ARG A 525 -24.29 13.15 -17.53
C ARG A 525 -25.47 12.50 -18.26
N ARG A 526 -25.21 11.51 -19.11
CA ARG A 526 -26.27 10.74 -19.77
C ARG A 526 -27.11 9.94 -18.77
N VAL A 527 -26.48 9.31 -17.78
CA VAL A 527 -27.18 8.59 -16.70
C VAL A 527 -28.13 9.53 -15.94
N GLU A 528 -27.66 10.73 -15.58
CA GLU A 528 -28.47 11.73 -14.90
C GLU A 528 -29.71 12.12 -15.74
N VAL A 529 -29.53 12.34 -17.03
CA VAL A 529 -30.65 12.65 -17.95
C VAL A 529 -31.63 11.50 -18.05
N LEU A 530 -31.15 10.24 -18.18
CA LEU A 530 -32.01 9.06 -18.28
C LEU A 530 -32.79 8.81 -16.99
N ALA A 531 -32.16 8.99 -15.82
CA ALA A 531 -32.82 8.85 -14.54
C ALA A 531 -33.97 9.85 -14.37
N LYS A 532 -33.71 11.13 -14.65
CA LYS A 532 -34.74 12.19 -14.58
C LYS A 532 -35.87 12.02 -15.60
N ALA A 533 -35.62 11.43 -16.77
CA ALA A 533 -36.64 11.21 -17.81
C ALA A 533 -37.60 10.06 -17.47
N SER A 534 -37.31 9.22 -16.48
CA SER A 534 -38.18 8.10 -16.08
C SER A 534 -39.50 8.57 -15.43
N ASP A 535 -39.48 9.67 -14.68
CA ASP A 535 -40.69 10.24 -14.04
C ASP A 535 -41.76 10.71 -15.06
N GLY A 536 -41.32 11.19 -16.23
CA GLY A 536 -42.22 11.62 -17.29
C GLY A 536 -42.93 10.47 -18.01
N ARG A 537 -42.49 9.21 -17.89
CA ARG A 537 -43.09 8.02 -18.48
C ARG A 537 -44.20 7.41 -17.59
N VAL A 538 -44.07 7.55 -16.27
CA VAL A 538 -45.03 7.04 -15.31
C VAL A 538 -46.35 7.86 -15.34
N THR A 539 -46.29 9.15 -15.66
CA THR A 539 -47.44 10.04 -15.73
C THR A 539 -48.24 9.92 -17.04
N SER A 540 -47.72 9.22 -18.07
CA SER A 540 -48.39 9.08 -19.38
C SER A 540 -49.08 7.71 -19.58
N SER A 541 -49.08 6.83 -18.57
CA SER A 541 -49.68 5.49 -18.60
C SER A 541 -50.92 5.34 -17.68
N HIS A 542 -51.58 6.45 -17.36
CA HIS A 542 -52.89 6.45 -16.67
C HIS A 542 -53.99 7.02 -17.56
#